data_d43fbb964dcee7852e6b5b50df9f5590
#
_entry.id   d43fbb964dcee7852e6b5b50df9f5590
#
_cell.length_a   1.000
_cell.length_b   1.000
_cell.length_c   1.000
_cell.angle_alpha   90.00
_cell.angle_beta   90.00
_cell.angle_gamma   90.00
#
_symmetry.space_group_name_H-M   'P 1'
#
loop_
_entity.id
_entity.type
_entity.pdbx_description
1 polymer ?
#
loop_
_entity_poly.entity_id
_entity_poly.type
_entity_poly.pdbx_seq_one_letter_code
_entity_poly.pdbx_strand_id
1 'polypeptide(L)'
;MDIKVLHIDSNHPILWDQLQQSGFINHSDFTSSKEEIEAKIQDYQGIVIRSRFKIDAAFLDKATNLQFIARVGAGLESIDCAYATAKNITLIAAPEGNRNAVAEHTLGMILSLFNKLNKADREIRSGHWNRESNRGHELDGKTVGIIGYGNMGKSFAKKLRGFDVEVLCYDIQENVGDANAKQVSLAELQQKVDVLSLHIPWTPETDKMVDADFINGFAKPFWIINTSRGKNIVTADLVAALQSGKILGAGLDVLEYEKLSFETLFNDKHTPKAFQYLLKAQHVILTPHIAGWTFESHKRLAQVIVDKINAKYFGQAKAAEPEKRVTGIGGVFFKSKNPKELVAWYGKHLGLKTDQYGATFWWRDKEGNDCATQWSPFAADTTYFAPSEKQFMQNFRVDNLEKLLQKLSNEGVIIVGDVASYEYGKFGWILDCEGNKIELWEPIDKIFQ
;
A
#
# COMPACT_ATOMS: atom_id res chain seq x y z
N MET A 1 -27.97 -14.03 5.29
CA MET A 1 -27.30 -15.23 4.72
C MET A 1 -26.49 -15.84 5.84
N ASP A 2 -26.70 -17.12 6.13
CA ASP A 2 -25.92 -17.77 7.20
C ASP A 2 -24.60 -18.31 6.63
N ILE A 3 -23.71 -17.40 6.22
CA ILE A 3 -22.41 -17.77 5.70
C ILE A 3 -21.43 -17.89 6.86
N LYS A 4 -21.04 -19.13 7.16
CA LYS A 4 -20.06 -19.43 8.21
C LYS A 4 -18.63 -19.38 7.65
N VAL A 5 -17.77 -18.65 8.33
CA VAL A 5 -16.36 -18.45 7.96
C VAL A 5 -15.46 -18.99 9.08
N LEU A 6 -14.60 -19.95 8.76
CA LEU A 6 -13.62 -20.48 9.69
C LEU A 6 -12.27 -19.78 9.55
N HIS A 7 -11.83 -19.12 10.60
CA HIS A 7 -10.50 -18.52 10.71
C HIS A 7 -9.53 -19.51 11.34
N ILE A 8 -8.57 -20.02 10.56
CA ILE A 8 -7.58 -21.00 11.03
C ILE A 8 -6.23 -20.41 11.37
N ASP A 9 -6.01 -19.14 11.05
CA ASP A 9 -4.86 -18.34 11.48
C ASP A 9 -5.33 -17.05 12.12
N SER A 10 -4.58 -16.55 13.10
CA SER A 10 -4.84 -15.24 13.69
C SER A 10 -4.48 -14.12 12.71
N ASN A 11 -5.31 -13.10 12.64
CA ASN A 11 -5.17 -11.98 11.75
C ASN A 11 -5.44 -10.66 12.49
N HIS A 12 -5.31 -9.53 11.79
CA HIS A 12 -5.69 -8.24 12.36
C HIS A 12 -7.18 -8.24 12.72
N PRO A 13 -7.60 -7.75 13.91
CA PRO A 13 -9.00 -7.79 14.38
C PRO A 13 -10.02 -7.21 13.40
N ILE A 14 -9.63 -6.21 12.61
CA ILE A 14 -10.49 -5.58 11.60
C ILE A 14 -11.13 -6.60 10.63
N LEU A 15 -10.45 -7.72 10.35
CA LEU A 15 -10.97 -8.76 9.48
C LEU A 15 -12.20 -9.44 10.09
N TRP A 16 -12.09 -9.81 11.35
CA TRP A 16 -13.19 -10.40 12.11
C TRP A 16 -14.34 -9.42 12.27
N ASP A 17 -14.05 -8.23 12.78
CA ASP A 17 -15.03 -7.22 13.13
C ASP A 17 -15.88 -6.80 11.92
N GLN A 18 -15.24 -6.51 10.79
CA GLN A 18 -15.94 -6.08 9.57
C GLN A 18 -16.72 -7.20 8.89
N LEU A 19 -16.21 -8.45 8.89
CA LEU A 19 -16.99 -9.57 8.36
C LEU A 19 -18.22 -9.82 9.23
N GLN A 20 -18.10 -9.72 10.54
CA GLN A 20 -19.26 -9.84 11.45
C GLN A 20 -20.28 -8.71 11.23
N GLN A 21 -19.84 -7.47 11.07
CA GLN A 21 -20.69 -6.33 10.71
C GLN A 21 -21.39 -6.51 9.36
N SER A 22 -20.74 -7.18 8.43
CA SER A 22 -21.30 -7.54 7.11
C SER A 22 -22.27 -8.74 7.16
N GLY A 23 -22.51 -9.34 8.35
CA GLY A 23 -23.47 -10.42 8.55
C GLY A 23 -22.90 -11.83 8.34
N PHE A 24 -21.56 -12.00 8.30
CA PHE A 24 -20.94 -13.32 8.32
C PHE A 24 -20.88 -13.88 9.74
N ILE A 25 -21.00 -15.21 9.86
CA ILE A 25 -20.86 -15.92 11.12
C ILE A 25 -19.40 -16.41 11.22
N ASN A 26 -18.59 -15.73 12.05
CA ASN A 26 -17.18 -16.05 12.19
C ASN A 26 -16.95 -17.09 13.30
N HIS A 27 -16.16 -18.10 12.99
CA HIS A 27 -15.62 -19.06 13.96
C HIS A 27 -14.09 -19.07 13.87
N SER A 28 -13.41 -19.33 14.97
CA SER A 28 -11.94 -19.43 15.01
C SER A 28 -11.49 -20.79 15.53
N ASP A 29 -10.44 -21.30 14.91
CA ASP A 29 -9.72 -22.47 15.39
C ASP A 29 -8.24 -22.36 15.03
N PHE A 30 -7.45 -21.92 15.99
CA PHE A 30 -6.02 -21.65 15.79
C PHE A 30 -5.12 -22.79 16.26
N THR A 31 -5.67 -23.88 16.79
CA THR A 31 -4.90 -24.93 17.47
C THR A 31 -5.05 -26.33 16.86
N SER A 32 -6.22 -26.67 16.32
CA SER A 32 -6.49 -27.98 15.75
C SER A 32 -5.57 -28.37 14.60
N SER A 33 -5.25 -29.65 14.46
CA SER A 33 -4.49 -30.19 13.33
C SER A 33 -5.22 -30.02 11.99
N LYS A 34 -4.54 -30.30 10.88
CA LYS A 34 -5.16 -30.29 9.55
C LYS A 34 -6.32 -31.29 9.50
N GLU A 35 -6.12 -32.47 10.03
CA GLU A 35 -7.10 -33.58 10.05
C GLU A 35 -8.35 -33.21 10.87
N GLU A 36 -8.16 -32.53 11.99
CA GLU A 36 -9.28 -32.05 12.83
C GLU A 36 -10.07 -30.94 12.15
N ILE A 37 -9.39 -30.03 11.38
CA ILE A 37 -10.09 -29.05 10.56
C ILE A 37 -10.83 -29.72 9.41
N GLU A 38 -10.22 -30.69 8.74
CA GLU A 38 -10.86 -31.48 7.67
C GLU A 38 -12.13 -32.20 8.13
N ALA A 39 -12.20 -32.62 9.39
CA ALA A 39 -13.38 -33.29 9.93
C ALA A 39 -14.63 -32.40 10.06
N LYS A 40 -14.46 -31.09 10.08
CA LYS A 40 -15.57 -30.12 10.26
C LYS A 40 -15.68 -29.08 9.15
N ILE A 41 -14.78 -29.08 8.17
CA ILE A 41 -14.75 -28.02 7.14
C ILE A 41 -15.99 -27.99 6.26
N GLN A 42 -16.73 -29.10 6.13
CA GLN A 42 -18.00 -29.17 5.42
C GLN A 42 -19.08 -28.24 6.00
N ASP A 43 -18.94 -27.81 7.25
CA ASP A 43 -19.91 -26.91 7.90
C ASP A 43 -19.73 -25.46 7.55
N TYR A 44 -18.69 -25.12 6.74
CA TYR A 44 -18.27 -23.75 6.44
C TYR A 44 -18.35 -23.43 4.95
N GLN A 45 -18.73 -22.18 4.65
CA GLN A 45 -18.77 -21.62 3.30
C GLN A 45 -17.50 -20.83 2.99
N GLY A 46 -16.75 -20.42 4.01
CA GLY A 46 -15.48 -19.69 3.86
C GLY A 46 -14.40 -20.16 4.81
N ILE A 47 -13.15 -20.12 4.37
CA ILE A 47 -11.99 -20.31 5.23
C ILE A 47 -11.02 -19.15 5.07
N VAL A 48 -10.50 -18.68 6.20
CA VAL A 48 -9.46 -17.64 6.26
C VAL A 48 -8.17 -18.27 6.76
N ILE A 49 -7.13 -18.20 5.93
CA ILE A 49 -5.82 -18.84 6.19
C ILE A 49 -4.67 -17.85 5.89
N ARG A 50 -3.54 -18.05 6.53
CA ARG A 50 -2.24 -17.46 6.15
C ARG A 50 -1.29 -18.52 5.60
N SER A 51 -0.74 -19.37 6.47
CA SER A 51 0.28 -20.35 6.06
C SER A 51 0.33 -21.61 6.95
N ARG A 52 -0.70 -21.85 7.75
CA ARG A 52 -0.69 -22.88 8.79
C ARG A 52 -0.43 -24.28 8.25
N PHE A 53 -1.12 -24.66 7.17
CA PHE A 53 -0.92 -25.92 6.46
C PHE A 53 -1.32 -25.82 4.99
N LYS A 54 -0.97 -26.85 4.22
CA LYS A 54 -1.33 -26.93 2.80
C LYS A 54 -2.79 -27.33 2.63
N ILE A 55 -3.53 -26.55 1.82
CA ILE A 55 -4.88 -26.89 1.35
C ILE A 55 -4.71 -27.62 0.02
N ASP A 56 -4.66 -28.93 0.08
CA ASP A 56 -4.52 -29.84 -1.06
C ASP A 56 -5.87 -30.41 -1.52
N ALA A 57 -5.86 -31.25 -2.56
CA ALA A 57 -7.05 -31.89 -3.11
C ALA A 57 -7.82 -32.70 -2.05
N ALA A 58 -7.12 -33.41 -1.15
CA ALA A 58 -7.74 -34.21 -0.10
C ALA A 58 -8.52 -33.34 0.91
N PHE A 59 -7.98 -32.18 1.29
CA PHE A 59 -8.69 -31.20 2.10
C PHE A 59 -9.93 -30.67 1.37
N LEU A 60 -9.76 -30.30 0.09
CA LEU A 60 -10.83 -29.73 -0.72
C LEU A 60 -11.96 -30.71 -1.02
N ASP A 61 -11.68 -32.02 -1.02
CA ASP A 61 -12.73 -33.05 -1.17
C ASP A 61 -13.66 -33.13 0.04
N LYS A 62 -13.15 -32.84 1.22
CA LYS A 62 -13.96 -32.79 2.45
C LYS A 62 -14.71 -31.46 2.60
N ALA A 63 -14.26 -30.42 1.94
CA ALA A 63 -14.82 -29.05 2.02
C ALA A 63 -16.01 -28.86 1.07
N THR A 64 -17.04 -29.70 1.18
CA THR A 64 -18.16 -29.80 0.20
C THR A 64 -19.02 -28.55 0.09
N ASN A 65 -19.10 -27.72 1.14
CA ASN A 65 -19.87 -26.48 1.16
C ASN A 65 -19.02 -25.22 0.97
N LEU A 66 -17.69 -25.38 0.76
CA LEU A 66 -16.77 -24.25 0.70
C LEU A 66 -16.97 -23.46 -0.61
N GLN A 67 -17.14 -22.15 -0.49
CA GLN A 67 -17.38 -21.22 -1.59
C GLN A 67 -16.17 -20.31 -1.84
N PHE A 68 -15.35 -20.07 -0.80
CA PHE A 68 -14.13 -19.28 -0.94
C PHE A 68 -13.05 -19.68 0.07
N ILE A 69 -11.81 -19.44 -0.36
CA ILE A 69 -10.61 -19.50 0.48
C ILE A 69 -9.98 -18.12 0.45
N ALA A 70 -9.90 -17.46 1.60
CA ALA A 70 -9.28 -16.15 1.76
C ALA A 70 -7.88 -16.29 2.38
N ARG A 71 -6.84 -16.09 1.59
CA ARG A 71 -5.46 -16.10 2.04
C ARG A 71 -5.04 -14.69 2.41
N VAL A 72 -4.78 -14.42 3.69
CA VAL A 72 -4.33 -13.10 4.21
C VAL A 72 -2.86 -12.92 3.90
N GLY A 73 -2.56 -12.60 2.63
CA GLY A 73 -1.22 -12.44 2.08
C GLY A 73 -1.23 -12.42 0.55
N ALA A 74 -0.05 -12.38 -0.08
CA ALA A 74 0.09 -12.22 -1.54
C ALA A 74 0.08 -13.54 -2.32
N GLY A 75 0.82 -14.57 -1.86
CA GLY A 75 0.97 -15.82 -2.57
C GLY A 75 -0.13 -16.84 -2.27
N LEU A 76 -0.31 -17.81 -3.14
CA LEU A 76 -1.30 -18.92 -3.00
C LEU A 76 -0.63 -20.28 -3.03
N GLU A 77 0.68 -20.38 -2.86
CA GLU A 77 1.48 -21.60 -3.04
C GLU A 77 1.11 -22.73 -2.07
N SER A 78 0.46 -22.39 -0.94
CA SER A 78 -0.05 -23.38 0.02
C SER A 78 -1.43 -23.94 -0.35
N ILE A 79 -2.01 -23.51 -1.47
CA ILE A 79 -3.36 -23.91 -1.90
C ILE A 79 -3.26 -24.56 -3.28
N ASP A 80 -3.92 -25.70 -3.45
CA ASP A 80 -4.11 -26.29 -4.78
C ASP A 80 -5.12 -25.47 -5.59
N CYS A 81 -4.60 -24.43 -6.25
CA CYS A 81 -5.41 -23.46 -6.97
C CYS A 81 -6.19 -24.09 -8.13
N ALA A 82 -5.59 -25.05 -8.84
CA ALA A 82 -6.24 -25.71 -9.97
C ALA A 82 -7.43 -26.54 -9.50
N TYR A 83 -7.25 -27.32 -8.44
CA TYR A 83 -8.29 -28.16 -7.88
C TYR A 83 -9.41 -27.32 -7.22
N ALA A 84 -9.07 -26.27 -6.49
CA ALA A 84 -10.05 -25.34 -5.92
C ALA A 84 -10.91 -24.68 -7.02
N THR A 85 -10.27 -24.25 -8.13
CA THR A 85 -10.97 -23.66 -9.27
C THR A 85 -11.92 -24.67 -9.93
N ALA A 86 -11.48 -25.93 -10.13
CA ALA A 86 -12.31 -27.00 -10.68
C ALA A 86 -13.54 -27.29 -9.82
N LYS A 87 -13.44 -27.06 -8.49
CA LYS A 87 -14.58 -27.17 -7.55
C LYS A 87 -15.39 -25.87 -7.43
N ASN A 88 -15.16 -24.84 -8.26
CA ASN A 88 -15.80 -23.53 -8.19
C ASN A 88 -15.57 -22.78 -6.86
N ILE A 89 -14.47 -23.05 -6.18
CA ILE A 89 -14.09 -22.36 -4.94
C ILE A 89 -13.32 -21.09 -5.34
N THR A 90 -13.78 -19.93 -4.91
CA THR A 90 -13.15 -18.66 -5.19
C THR A 90 -11.89 -18.46 -4.33
N LEU A 91 -10.75 -18.19 -4.97
CA LEU A 91 -9.51 -17.88 -4.29
C LEU A 91 -9.37 -16.37 -4.12
N ILE A 92 -9.17 -15.91 -2.90
CA ILE A 92 -9.03 -14.49 -2.54
C ILE A 92 -7.65 -14.30 -1.88
N ALA A 93 -6.81 -13.46 -2.50
CA ALA A 93 -5.51 -13.05 -1.94
C ALA A 93 -5.44 -11.52 -1.84
N ALA A 94 -4.45 -11.01 -1.09
CA ALA A 94 -4.31 -9.59 -0.82
C ALA A 94 -2.91 -9.02 -1.21
N PRO A 95 -2.44 -9.22 -2.45
CA PRO A 95 -1.11 -8.72 -2.84
C PRO A 95 -1.00 -7.19 -2.78
N GLU A 96 -2.11 -6.48 -2.79
CA GLU A 96 -2.15 -5.01 -2.66
C GLU A 96 -1.84 -4.55 -1.23
N GLY A 97 -2.08 -5.42 -0.23
CA GLY A 97 -2.00 -5.05 1.19
C GLY A 97 -0.56 -4.85 1.71
N ASN A 98 0.41 -5.61 1.18
CA ASN A 98 1.80 -5.55 1.66
C ASN A 98 2.80 -5.02 0.64
N ARG A 99 2.37 -4.60 -0.57
CA ARG A 99 3.28 -4.12 -1.63
C ARG A 99 4.17 -2.97 -1.20
N ASN A 100 3.67 -2.04 -0.35
CA ASN A 100 4.48 -0.92 0.13
C ASN A 100 5.57 -1.37 1.10
N ALA A 101 5.26 -2.30 2.01
CA ALA A 101 6.22 -2.87 2.94
C ALA A 101 7.36 -3.59 2.20
N VAL A 102 7.01 -4.45 1.23
CA VAL A 102 7.99 -5.15 0.38
C VAL A 102 8.88 -4.15 -0.36
N ALA A 103 8.30 -3.10 -0.95
CA ALA A 103 9.04 -2.08 -1.68
C ALA A 103 10.03 -1.31 -0.80
N GLU A 104 9.64 -0.94 0.42
CA GLU A 104 10.49 -0.25 1.40
C GLU A 104 11.60 -1.17 1.92
N HIS A 105 11.29 -2.42 2.20
CA HIS A 105 12.28 -3.42 2.61
C HIS A 105 13.32 -3.66 1.52
N THR A 106 12.88 -3.82 0.26
CA THR A 106 13.77 -3.97 -0.91
C THR A 106 14.73 -2.79 -1.04
N LEU A 107 14.23 -1.56 -0.94
CA LEU A 107 15.05 -0.35 -0.96
C LEU A 107 16.02 -0.31 0.23
N GLY A 108 15.55 -0.67 1.43
CA GLY A 108 16.38 -0.76 2.63
C GLY A 108 17.53 -1.76 2.47
N MET A 109 17.29 -2.92 1.86
CA MET A 109 18.35 -3.90 1.55
C MET A 109 19.39 -3.33 0.59
N ILE A 110 18.97 -2.66 -0.50
CA ILE A 110 19.90 -2.04 -1.46
C ILE A 110 20.79 -1.01 -0.76
N LEU A 111 20.20 -0.07 -0.04
CA LEU A 111 20.94 0.98 0.66
C LEU A 111 21.86 0.41 1.74
N SER A 112 21.42 -0.63 2.45
CA SER A 112 22.26 -1.32 3.45
C SER A 112 23.45 -2.04 2.82
N LEU A 113 23.27 -2.70 1.66
CA LEU A 113 24.36 -3.31 0.92
C LEU A 113 25.35 -2.28 0.39
N PHE A 114 24.84 -1.24 -0.27
CA PHE A 114 25.65 -0.18 -0.88
C PHE A 114 26.50 0.55 0.13
N ASN A 115 25.92 0.93 1.26
CA ASN A 115 26.58 1.64 2.35
C ASN A 115 27.23 0.71 3.37
N LYS A 116 27.20 -0.62 3.16
CA LYS A 116 27.74 -1.64 4.07
C LYS A 116 27.31 -1.51 5.53
N LEU A 117 26.05 -1.02 5.76
CA LEU A 117 25.58 -0.63 7.10
C LEU A 117 25.69 -1.77 8.11
N ASN A 118 25.27 -2.98 7.75
CA ASN A 118 25.27 -4.14 8.63
C ASN A 118 26.69 -4.61 8.98
N LYS A 119 27.67 -4.43 8.05
CA LYS A 119 29.06 -4.75 8.29
C LYS A 119 29.69 -3.71 9.23
N ALA A 120 29.51 -2.42 8.90
CA ALA A 120 30.07 -1.32 9.68
C ALA A 120 29.53 -1.31 11.12
N ASP A 121 28.23 -1.53 11.33
CA ASP A 121 27.62 -1.62 12.66
C ASP A 121 28.25 -2.77 13.49
N ARG A 122 28.38 -3.97 12.89
CA ARG A 122 29.02 -5.11 13.57
C ARG A 122 30.47 -4.84 13.96
N GLU A 123 31.25 -4.20 13.07
CA GLU A 123 32.64 -3.85 13.34
C GLU A 123 32.76 -2.87 14.49
N ILE A 124 31.95 -1.79 14.51
CA ILE A 124 31.94 -0.81 15.61
C ILE A 124 31.57 -1.48 16.94
N ARG A 125 30.53 -2.30 16.97
CA ARG A 125 30.12 -3.05 18.20
C ARG A 125 31.18 -4.03 18.68
N SER A 126 32.05 -4.49 17.76
CA SER A 126 33.20 -5.35 18.07
C SER A 126 34.49 -4.56 18.38
N GLY A 127 34.42 -3.23 18.48
CA GLY A 127 35.56 -2.37 18.80
C GLY A 127 36.51 -2.06 17.65
N HIS A 128 36.05 -2.25 16.38
CA HIS A 128 36.86 -1.98 15.18
C HIS A 128 36.41 -0.69 14.48
N TRP A 129 37.36 0.19 14.16
CA TRP A 129 37.13 1.46 13.48
C TRP A 129 37.69 1.44 12.04
N ASN A 130 36.98 0.80 11.11
CA ASN A 130 37.46 0.51 9.75
C ASN A 130 36.78 1.40 8.70
N ARG A 131 37.27 2.62 8.45
CA ARG A 131 36.66 3.53 7.46
C ARG A 131 36.85 3.06 6.02
N GLU A 132 38.08 2.75 5.59
CA GLU A 132 38.38 2.43 4.19
C GLU A 132 37.70 1.15 3.71
N SER A 133 37.69 0.09 4.50
CA SER A 133 37.04 -1.18 4.15
C SER A 133 35.50 -1.05 4.08
N ASN A 134 34.93 0.00 4.66
CA ASN A 134 33.52 0.32 4.67
C ASN A 134 33.14 1.42 3.67
N ARG A 135 34.05 1.84 2.76
CA ARG A 135 33.68 2.73 1.66
C ARG A 135 32.58 2.06 0.82
N GLY A 136 31.44 2.75 0.68
CA GLY A 136 30.25 2.27 0.00
C GLY A 136 30.17 2.70 -1.46
N HIS A 137 29.01 2.48 -2.02
CA HIS A 137 28.59 2.94 -3.35
C HIS A 137 27.35 3.81 -3.21
N GLU A 138 27.15 4.74 -4.16
CA GLU A 138 25.92 5.51 -4.29
C GLU A 138 24.96 4.83 -5.25
N LEU A 139 23.67 4.96 -5.02
CA LEU A 139 22.64 4.42 -5.90
C LEU A 139 22.43 5.32 -7.13
N ASP A 140 22.65 6.62 -6.97
CA ASP A 140 22.52 7.58 -8.06
C ASP A 140 23.44 7.23 -9.25
N GLY A 141 22.91 7.43 -10.46
CA GLY A 141 23.57 7.06 -11.72
C GLY A 141 23.58 5.57 -12.03
N LYS A 142 22.92 4.72 -11.22
CA LYS A 142 22.78 3.29 -11.47
C LYS A 142 21.54 2.96 -12.29
N THR A 143 21.57 1.83 -12.98
CA THR A 143 20.41 1.24 -13.61
C THR A 143 19.86 0.13 -12.74
N VAL A 144 18.59 0.27 -12.30
CA VAL A 144 17.87 -0.72 -11.50
C VAL A 144 16.96 -1.52 -12.42
N GLY A 145 17.17 -2.83 -12.49
CA GLY A 145 16.32 -3.78 -13.22
C GLY A 145 15.33 -4.49 -12.31
N ILE A 146 14.09 -4.53 -12.73
CA ILE A 146 12.99 -5.19 -12.01
C ILE A 146 12.46 -6.33 -12.86
N ILE A 147 12.53 -7.56 -12.36
CA ILE A 147 11.87 -8.71 -13.00
C ILE A 147 10.57 -9.00 -12.25
N GLY A 148 9.42 -8.93 -12.97
CA GLY A 148 8.07 -8.97 -12.44
C GLY A 148 7.55 -7.57 -12.10
N TYR A 149 6.78 -6.98 -13.01
CA TYR A 149 6.28 -5.60 -12.86
C TYR A 149 4.80 -5.56 -12.49
N GLY A 150 4.42 -6.45 -11.55
CA GLY A 150 3.09 -6.50 -10.92
C GLY A 150 2.97 -5.57 -9.69
N ASN A 151 2.19 -6.00 -8.69
CA ASN A 151 1.94 -5.22 -7.46
C ASN A 151 3.23 -4.77 -6.74
N MET A 152 4.20 -5.69 -6.58
CA MET A 152 5.44 -5.44 -5.84
C MET A 152 6.41 -4.61 -6.68
N GLY A 153 6.67 -5.01 -7.93
CA GLY A 153 7.59 -4.31 -8.82
C GLY A 153 7.19 -2.86 -9.07
N LYS A 154 5.91 -2.59 -9.33
CA LYS A 154 5.37 -1.22 -9.49
C LYS A 154 5.53 -0.39 -8.21
N SER A 155 5.28 -1.00 -7.04
CA SER A 155 5.44 -0.31 -5.76
C SER A 155 6.90 0.02 -5.49
N PHE A 156 7.84 -0.89 -5.82
CA PHE A 156 9.27 -0.66 -5.66
C PHE A 156 9.77 0.42 -6.63
N ALA A 157 9.43 0.36 -7.92
CA ALA A 157 9.78 1.41 -8.88
C ALA A 157 9.32 2.80 -8.42
N LYS A 158 8.11 2.89 -7.85
CA LYS A 158 7.60 4.14 -7.28
C LYS A 158 8.48 4.68 -6.15
N LYS A 159 9.07 3.81 -5.31
CA LYS A 159 9.96 4.24 -4.20
C LYS A 159 11.30 4.77 -4.70
N LEU A 160 11.73 4.39 -5.90
CA LEU A 160 12.98 4.86 -6.51
C LEU A 160 12.91 6.29 -7.06
N ARG A 161 11.74 6.93 -7.11
CA ARG A 161 11.56 8.30 -7.64
C ARG A 161 12.40 9.38 -6.98
N GLY A 162 12.90 9.14 -5.77
CA GLY A 162 13.77 10.09 -5.05
C GLY A 162 15.25 9.94 -5.35
N PHE A 163 15.62 9.01 -6.27
CA PHE A 163 17.00 8.76 -6.65
C PHE A 163 17.18 9.02 -8.15
N ASP A 164 18.37 9.50 -8.53
CA ASP A 164 18.73 9.70 -9.93
C ASP A 164 19.17 8.36 -10.56
N VAL A 165 18.18 7.46 -10.79
CA VAL A 165 18.39 6.12 -11.33
C VAL A 165 17.57 5.89 -12.61
N GLU A 166 18.12 5.13 -13.55
CA GLU A 166 17.32 4.54 -14.62
C GLU A 166 16.61 3.28 -14.08
N VAL A 167 15.28 3.19 -14.21
CA VAL A 167 14.54 2.00 -13.80
C VAL A 167 14.02 1.28 -15.04
N LEU A 168 14.48 0.05 -15.23
CA LEU A 168 14.04 -0.87 -16.28
C LEU A 168 13.21 -1.99 -15.67
N CYS A 169 12.18 -2.46 -16.38
CA CYS A 169 11.43 -3.64 -15.96
C CYS A 169 11.31 -4.66 -17.10
N TYR A 170 11.27 -5.91 -16.70
CA TYR A 170 10.92 -7.05 -17.55
C TYR A 170 9.76 -7.81 -16.94
N ASP A 171 8.77 -8.14 -17.76
CA ASP A 171 7.63 -8.97 -17.39
C ASP A 171 7.22 -9.82 -18.59
N ILE A 172 6.59 -10.96 -18.35
CA ILE A 172 6.02 -11.81 -19.41
C ILE A 172 4.77 -11.17 -20.05
N GLN A 173 4.11 -10.24 -19.32
CA GLN A 173 3.03 -9.45 -19.86
C GLN A 173 3.61 -8.24 -20.58
N GLU A 174 3.07 -7.98 -21.77
CA GLU A 174 3.45 -6.81 -22.56
C GLU A 174 2.76 -5.54 -22.05
N ASN A 175 3.39 -4.39 -22.31
CA ASN A 175 2.82 -3.06 -22.03
C ASN A 175 2.51 -2.79 -20.54
N VAL A 176 3.27 -3.38 -19.63
CA VAL A 176 3.11 -3.15 -18.18
C VAL A 176 3.94 -1.98 -17.65
N GLY A 177 4.92 -1.47 -18.44
CA GLY A 177 5.72 -0.30 -18.08
C GLY A 177 4.88 0.95 -17.84
N ASP A 178 5.39 1.88 -17.02
CA ASP A 178 4.70 3.12 -16.68
C ASP A 178 5.70 4.26 -16.46
N ALA A 179 5.24 5.39 -15.90
CA ALA A 179 6.09 6.56 -15.61
C ALA A 179 7.25 6.28 -14.61
N ASN A 180 7.27 5.10 -13.97
CA ASN A 180 8.29 4.76 -12.98
C ASN A 180 9.32 3.75 -13.50
N ALA A 181 9.02 2.97 -14.55
CA ALA A 181 9.94 2.02 -15.13
C ALA A 181 9.63 1.79 -16.61
N LYS A 182 10.68 1.80 -17.43
CA LYS A 182 10.60 1.46 -18.85
C LYS A 182 10.64 -0.05 -19.00
N GLN A 183 9.65 -0.63 -19.70
CA GLN A 183 9.67 -2.05 -20.04
C GLN A 183 10.67 -2.31 -21.17
N VAL A 184 11.49 -3.33 -20.97
CA VAL A 184 12.54 -3.76 -21.94
C VAL A 184 12.54 -5.28 -22.06
N SER A 185 13.25 -5.81 -23.06
CA SER A 185 13.52 -7.25 -23.15
C SER A 185 14.48 -7.71 -22.04
N LEU A 186 14.46 -9.01 -21.73
CA LEU A 186 15.39 -9.58 -20.73
C LEU A 186 16.85 -9.36 -21.16
N ALA A 187 17.14 -9.52 -22.45
CA ALA A 187 18.49 -9.29 -22.98
C ALA A 187 18.95 -7.83 -22.81
N GLU A 188 18.08 -6.84 -23.06
CA GLU A 188 18.40 -5.42 -22.82
C GLU A 188 18.62 -5.15 -21.32
N LEU A 189 17.79 -5.74 -20.45
CA LEU A 189 17.94 -5.62 -19.00
C LEU A 189 19.31 -6.17 -18.55
N GLN A 190 19.68 -7.37 -19.00
CA GLN A 190 20.97 -8.00 -18.67
C GLN A 190 22.19 -7.20 -19.14
N GLN A 191 22.07 -6.40 -20.22
CA GLN A 191 23.14 -5.55 -20.71
C GLN A 191 23.36 -4.29 -19.85
N LYS A 192 22.32 -3.74 -19.24
CA LYS A 192 22.37 -2.40 -18.64
C LYS A 192 22.42 -2.38 -17.12
N VAL A 193 21.86 -3.39 -16.46
CA VAL A 193 21.51 -3.33 -15.04
C VAL A 193 22.73 -3.42 -14.12
N ASP A 194 22.75 -2.55 -13.11
CA ASP A 194 23.67 -2.57 -11.96
C ASP A 194 23.06 -3.28 -10.75
N VAL A 195 21.73 -3.15 -10.56
CA VAL A 195 20.98 -3.76 -9.45
C VAL A 195 19.79 -4.50 -10.00
N LEU A 196 19.72 -5.80 -9.76
CA LEU A 196 18.59 -6.64 -10.13
C LEU A 196 17.68 -6.87 -8.92
N SER A 197 16.37 -6.65 -9.07
CA SER A 197 15.37 -6.98 -8.06
C SER A 197 14.29 -7.91 -8.61
N LEU A 198 14.03 -9.00 -7.88
CA LEU A 198 13.06 -10.02 -8.27
C LEU A 198 11.73 -9.80 -7.54
N HIS A 199 10.63 -9.76 -8.31
CA HIS A 199 9.25 -9.60 -7.82
C HIS A 199 8.28 -10.55 -8.53
N ILE A 200 8.72 -11.79 -8.79
CA ILE A 200 8.01 -12.83 -9.52
C ILE A 200 7.45 -13.90 -8.57
N PRO A 201 6.31 -14.54 -8.89
CA PRO A 201 5.83 -15.71 -8.16
C PRO A 201 6.76 -16.91 -8.39
N TRP A 202 6.57 -17.95 -7.60
CA TRP A 202 7.18 -19.25 -7.88
C TRP A 202 6.19 -20.09 -8.71
N THR A 203 6.57 -20.34 -9.95
CA THR A 203 5.85 -21.16 -10.95
C THR A 203 6.83 -22.14 -11.60
N PRO A 204 6.37 -23.10 -12.40
CA PRO A 204 7.29 -23.96 -13.17
C PRO A 204 8.30 -23.19 -14.02
N GLU A 205 7.91 -22.03 -14.56
CA GLU A 205 8.75 -21.20 -15.43
C GLU A 205 9.78 -20.38 -14.66
N THR A 206 9.49 -20.07 -13.39
CA THR A 206 10.36 -19.25 -12.52
C THR A 206 11.14 -20.08 -11.50
N ASP A 207 10.82 -21.38 -11.38
CA ASP A 207 11.59 -22.30 -10.53
C ASP A 207 13.04 -22.36 -11.01
N LYS A 208 13.97 -21.98 -10.15
CA LYS A 208 15.39 -21.93 -10.43
C LYS A 208 15.78 -21.07 -11.66
N MET A 209 14.95 -20.07 -11.97
CA MET A 209 15.20 -19.18 -13.12
C MET A 209 16.55 -18.47 -13.02
N VAL A 210 16.99 -18.11 -11.82
CA VAL A 210 18.28 -17.46 -11.59
C VAL A 210 19.31 -18.54 -11.26
N ASP A 211 19.86 -19.14 -12.30
CA ASP A 211 20.95 -20.11 -12.32
C ASP A 211 22.25 -19.49 -12.84
N ALA A 212 23.28 -20.31 -13.06
CA ALA A 212 24.59 -19.88 -13.55
C ALA A 212 24.50 -19.23 -14.95
N ASP A 213 23.70 -19.77 -15.87
CA ASP A 213 23.58 -19.26 -17.23
C ASP A 213 22.87 -17.90 -17.23
N PHE A 214 21.79 -17.78 -16.47
CA PHE A 214 21.09 -16.50 -16.28
C PHE A 214 22.03 -15.42 -15.70
N ILE A 215 22.80 -15.74 -14.67
CA ILE A 215 23.75 -14.81 -14.04
C ILE A 215 24.85 -14.40 -15.02
N ASN A 216 25.39 -15.35 -15.77
CA ASN A 216 26.43 -15.10 -16.76
C ASN A 216 25.96 -14.26 -17.95
N GLY A 217 24.65 -14.24 -18.24
CA GLY A 217 24.04 -13.40 -19.27
C GLY A 217 24.18 -11.89 -19.01
N PHE A 218 24.44 -11.46 -17.77
CA PHE A 218 24.67 -10.03 -17.47
C PHE A 218 26.01 -9.56 -18.02
N ALA A 219 26.03 -8.39 -18.68
CA ALA A 219 27.24 -7.85 -19.30
C ALA A 219 28.29 -7.39 -18.27
N LYS A 220 27.86 -6.95 -17.09
CA LYS A 220 28.71 -6.40 -16.03
C LYS A 220 28.41 -7.04 -14.66
N PRO A 221 29.29 -6.93 -13.66
CA PRO A 221 28.96 -7.29 -12.29
C PRO A 221 27.79 -6.47 -11.76
N PHE A 222 26.93 -7.09 -10.94
CA PHE A 222 25.70 -6.48 -10.43
C PHE A 222 25.36 -6.91 -9.01
N TRP A 223 24.46 -6.20 -8.35
CA TRP A 223 23.83 -6.59 -7.08
C TRP A 223 22.49 -7.26 -7.33
N ILE A 224 22.12 -8.23 -6.49
CA ILE A 224 20.83 -8.91 -6.59
C ILE A 224 20.02 -8.80 -5.29
N ILE A 225 18.72 -8.51 -5.44
CA ILE A 225 17.77 -8.50 -4.33
C ILE A 225 16.63 -9.48 -4.64
N ASN A 226 16.35 -10.37 -3.69
CA ASN A 226 15.22 -11.28 -3.79
C ASN A 226 14.29 -11.13 -2.57
N THR A 227 13.16 -10.47 -2.78
CA THR A 227 12.05 -10.37 -1.83
C THR A 227 10.80 -11.06 -2.37
N SER A 228 10.98 -11.99 -3.33
CA SER A 228 9.90 -12.71 -4.00
C SER A 228 9.72 -14.14 -3.48
N ARG A 229 10.45 -15.11 -4.05
CA ARG A 229 10.46 -16.50 -3.62
C ARG A 229 11.87 -17.07 -3.67
N GLY A 230 12.27 -17.82 -2.63
CA GLY A 230 13.62 -18.37 -2.52
C GLY A 230 13.97 -19.32 -3.63
N LYS A 231 13.04 -20.16 -4.05
CA LYS A 231 13.22 -21.16 -5.11
C LYS A 231 13.41 -20.58 -6.51
N ASN A 232 13.25 -19.28 -6.70
CA ASN A 232 13.56 -18.62 -7.96
C ASN A 232 15.08 -18.50 -8.21
N ILE A 233 15.92 -18.72 -7.18
CA ILE A 233 17.38 -18.65 -7.27
C ILE A 233 17.99 -20.02 -6.91
N VAL A 234 18.93 -20.48 -7.71
CA VAL A 234 19.82 -21.60 -7.37
C VAL A 234 20.90 -21.08 -6.43
N THR A 235 20.81 -21.41 -5.15
CA THR A 235 21.72 -20.86 -4.12
C THR A 235 23.18 -21.21 -4.38
N ALA A 236 23.48 -22.39 -4.93
CA ALA A 236 24.84 -22.79 -5.25
C ALA A 236 25.47 -21.89 -6.32
N ASP A 237 24.71 -21.55 -7.36
CA ASP A 237 25.15 -20.69 -8.47
C ASP A 237 25.30 -19.23 -8.01
N LEU A 238 24.38 -18.76 -7.19
CA LEU A 238 24.49 -17.45 -6.53
C LEU A 238 25.80 -17.35 -5.74
N VAL A 239 26.13 -18.38 -4.95
CA VAL A 239 27.38 -18.41 -4.16
C VAL A 239 28.61 -18.43 -5.04
N ALA A 240 28.64 -19.22 -6.11
CA ALA A 240 29.72 -19.21 -7.08
C ALA A 240 29.91 -17.82 -7.72
N ALA A 241 28.82 -17.14 -8.06
CA ALA A 241 28.84 -15.79 -8.62
C ALA A 241 29.29 -14.73 -7.61
N LEU A 242 28.94 -14.86 -6.33
CA LEU A 242 29.47 -14.01 -5.26
C LEU A 242 30.98 -14.20 -5.07
N GLN A 243 31.47 -15.43 -5.13
CA GLN A 243 32.89 -15.76 -5.00
C GLN A 243 33.73 -15.28 -6.19
N SER A 244 33.19 -15.34 -7.40
CA SER A 244 33.87 -14.84 -8.63
C SER A 244 33.78 -13.30 -8.75
N GLY A 245 32.94 -12.62 -7.96
CA GLY A 245 32.70 -11.19 -8.08
C GLY A 245 31.73 -10.80 -9.22
N LYS A 246 31.09 -11.76 -9.87
CA LYS A 246 30.02 -11.48 -10.86
C LYS A 246 28.79 -10.89 -10.18
N ILE A 247 28.45 -11.38 -8.98
CA ILE A 247 27.49 -10.73 -8.08
C ILE A 247 28.28 -10.02 -6.99
N LEU A 248 28.11 -8.71 -6.90
CA LEU A 248 28.82 -7.83 -5.97
C LEU A 248 28.27 -7.89 -4.53
N GLY A 249 27.02 -8.29 -4.40
CA GLY A 249 26.34 -8.49 -3.13
C GLY A 249 24.90 -8.92 -3.33
N ALA A 250 24.32 -9.54 -2.31
CA ALA A 250 22.96 -10.06 -2.36
C ALA A 250 22.13 -9.66 -1.13
N GLY A 251 20.88 -9.24 -1.35
CA GLY A 251 19.86 -9.05 -0.33
C GLY A 251 18.78 -10.11 -0.49
N LEU A 252 18.63 -11.00 0.47
CA LEU A 252 17.73 -12.15 0.40
C LEU A 252 16.78 -12.12 1.60
N ASP A 253 15.53 -11.78 1.35
CA ASP A 253 14.45 -11.92 2.35
C ASP A 253 13.87 -13.34 2.30
N VAL A 254 14.08 -14.04 1.21
CA VAL A 254 13.60 -15.39 0.92
C VAL A 254 14.74 -16.31 0.53
N LEU A 255 14.67 -17.56 0.94
CA LEU A 255 15.75 -18.55 0.74
C LEU A 255 15.22 -19.82 0.08
N GLU A 256 16.02 -20.44 -0.80
CA GLU A 256 15.67 -21.68 -1.51
C GLU A 256 15.20 -22.81 -0.56
N TYR A 257 15.75 -22.84 0.65
CA TYR A 257 15.54 -23.90 1.64
C TYR A 257 14.37 -23.63 2.59
N GLU A 258 13.62 -22.55 2.41
CA GLU A 258 12.47 -22.22 3.26
C GLU A 258 11.39 -23.29 3.21
N LYS A 259 10.80 -23.54 4.40
CA LYS A 259 9.55 -24.31 4.52
C LYS A 259 8.35 -23.38 4.33
N LEU A 260 7.24 -23.91 3.80
CA LEU A 260 6.01 -23.14 3.58
C LEU A 260 5.39 -22.58 4.87
N SER A 261 5.71 -23.18 6.03
CA SER A 261 5.23 -22.78 7.35
C SER A 261 6.05 -21.68 8.05
N PHE A 262 7.06 -21.09 7.38
CA PHE A 262 7.98 -20.09 7.96
C PHE A 262 8.71 -20.57 9.23
N GLU A 263 8.92 -21.88 9.37
CA GLU A 263 9.68 -22.46 10.47
C GLU A 263 11.17 -22.15 10.36
N THR A 264 11.87 -22.20 11.50
CA THR A 264 13.31 -21.96 11.53
C THR A 264 14.10 -22.96 10.68
N LEU A 265 15.00 -22.44 9.84
CA LEU A 265 15.89 -23.23 8.98
C LEU A 265 17.02 -23.90 9.78
N PHE A 266 17.23 -23.51 11.03
CA PHE A 266 18.38 -23.95 11.85
C PHE A 266 18.12 -25.26 12.63
N ASN A 267 16.94 -25.85 12.50
CA ASN A 267 16.61 -27.13 13.16
C ASN A 267 17.19 -28.36 12.43
N ASP A 268 17.58 -28.22 11.16
CA ASP A 268 18.14 -29.32 10.39
C ASP A 268 19.64 -29.45 10.59
N LYS A 269 20.10 -30.64 10.97
CA LYS A 269 21.51 -30.96 11.22
C LYS A 269 22.43 -30.86 9.97
N HIS A 270 21.84 -30.71 8.78
CA HIS A 270 22.54 -30.70 7.49
C HIS A 270 22.25 -29.41 6.73
N THR A 271 22.83 -28.30 7.18
CA THR A 271 22.81 -27.03 6.46
C THR A 271 23.64 -27.14 5.17
N PRO A 272 23.09 -26.90 3.96
CA PRO A 272 23.84 -26.97 2.71
C PRO A 272 25.06 -26.05 2.71
N LYS A 273 26.16 -26.47 2.07
CA LYS A 273 27.42 -25.69 2.03
C LYS A 273 27.23 -24.28 1.48
N ALA A 274 26.41 -24.14 0.45
CA ALA A 274 26.09 -22.84 -0.13
C ALA A 274 25.42 -21.91 0.89
N PHE A 275 24.47 -22.43 1.67
CA PHE A 275 23.83 -21.63 2.73
C PHE A 275 24.81 -21.28 3.86
N GLN A 276 25.72 -22.20 4.23
CA GLN A 276 26.76 -21.89 5.21
C GLN A 276 27.69 -20.74 4.77
N TYR A 277 27.94 -20.61 3.44
CA TYR A 277 28.67 -19.48 2.89
C TYR A 277 27.88 -18.19 3.06
N LEU A 278 26.60 -18.17 2.69
CA LEU A 278 25.75 -16.97 2.81
C LEU A 278 25.68 -16.45 4.26
N LEU A 279 25.62 -17.35 5.25
CA LEU A 279 25.62 -16.98 6.68
C LEU A 279 26.88 -16.23 7.14
N LYS A 280 28.00 -16.42 6.45
CA LYS A 280 29.32 -15.83 6.80
C LYS A 280 29.69 -14.65 5.89
N ALA A 281 29.06 -14.53 4.72
CA ALA A 281 29.40 -13.54 3.71
C ALA A 281 29.04 -12.11 4.20
N GLN A 282 30.01 -11.20 4.20
CA GLN A 282 29.81 -9.82 4.67
C GLN A 282 29.05 -8.93 3.69
N HIS A 283 29.01 -9.32 2.41
CA HIS A 283 28.32 -8.63 1.31
C HIS A 283 26.94 -9.27 1.01
N VAL A 284 26.40 -10.02 1.97
CA VAL A 284 25.06 -10.61 1.90
C VAL A 284 24.23 -10.14 3.09
N ILE A 285 22.98 -9.76 2.84
CA ILE A 285 21.98 -9.47 3.86
C ILE A 285 20.90 -10.54 3.78
N LEU A 286 20.62 -11.16 4.91
CA LEU A 286 19.57 -12.18 5.06
C LEU A 286 18.51 -11.69 6.03
N THR A 287 17.24 -11.83 5.67
CA THR A 287 16.10 -11.58 6.55
C THR A 287 15.11 -12.75 6.49
N PRO A 288 14.35 -13.03 7.56
CA PRO A 288 13.55 -14.26 7.68
C PRO A 288 12.14 -14.09 7.08
N HIS A 289 12.04 -13.74 5.78
CA HIS A 289 10.81 -13.56 5.02
C HIS A 289 9.86 -12.53 5.64
N ILE A 290 10.40 -11.35 5.95
CA ILE A 290 9.69 -10.27 6.64
C ILE A 290 9.46 -9.02 5.79
N ALA A 291 9.85 -9.00 4.52
CA ALA A 291 9.69 -7.82 3.65
C ALA A 291 8.25 -7.31 3.61
N GLY A 292 7.27 -8.23 3.64
CA GLY A 292 5.85 -7.89 3.70
C GLY A 292 5.27 -7.79 5.11
N TRP A 293 6.08 -7.86 6.17
CA TRP A 293 5.62 -8.02 7.54
C TRP A 293 5.82 -6.74 8.36
N THR A 294 4.86 -5.78 8.25
CA THR A 294 4.83 -4.54 9.04
C THR A 294 3.47 -4.41 9.74
N PHE A 295 3.39 -3.56 10.75
CA PHE A 295 2.12 -3.27 11.44
C PHE A 295 1.05 -2.77 10.46
N GLU A 296 1.43 -1.90 9.55
CA GLU A 296 0.54 -1.33 8.54
C GLU A 296 0.11 -2.35 7.50
N SER A 297 1.04 -3.22 7.05
CA SER A 297 0.71 -4.26 6.07
C SER A 297 -0.25 -5.29 6.66
N HIS A 298 -0.08 -5.65 7.95
CA HIS A 298 -0.97 -6.57 8.66
C HIS A 298 -2.43 -6.09 8.64
N LYS A 299 -2.65 -4.79 8.91
CA LYS A 299 -3.97 -4.16 8.81
C LYS A 299 -4.49 -4.11 7.37
N ARG A 300 -3.64 -3.67 6.41
CA ARG A 300 -4.04 -3.54 5.00
C ARG A 300 -4.37 -4.88 4.35
N LEU A 301 -3.61 -5.95 4.65
CA LEU A 301 -3.91 -7.30 4.18
C LEU A 301 -5.30 -7.74 4.62
N ALA A 302 -5.63 -7.54 5.90
CA ALA A 302 -6.94 -7.85 6.45
C ALA A 302 -8.05 -7.04 5.76
N GLN A 303 -7.85 -5.73 5.57
CA GLN A 303 -8.82 -4.86 4.90
C GLN A 303 -9.09 -5.30 3.47
N VAL A 304 -8.05 -5.57 2.68
CA VAL A 304 -8.19 -6.04 1.28
C VAL A 304 -8.99 -7.35 1.21
N ILE A 305 -8.78 -8.27 2.15
CA ILE A 305 -9.56 -9.51 2.22
C ILE A 305 -11.04 -9.23 2.51
N VAL A 306 -11.34 -8.36 3.48
CA VAL A 306 -12.72 -7.94 3.77
C VAL A 306 -13.37 -7.35 2.53
N ASP A 307 -12.71 -6.41 1.87
CA ASP A 307 -13.24 -5.71 0.70
C ASP A 307 -13.56 -6.70 -0.43
N LYS A 308 -12.66 -7.68 -0.69
CA LYS A 308 -12.85 -8.70 -1.72
C LYS A 308 -13.94 -9.72 -1.37
N ILE A 309 -14.07 -10.12 -0.10
CA ILE A 309 -15.15 -10.99 0.35
C ILE A 309 -16.48 -10.27 0.22
N ASN A 310 -16.58 -9.03 0.70
CA ASN A 310 -17.79 -8.23 0.60
C ASN A 310 -18.19 -8.00 -0.88
N ALA A 311 -17.23 -7.71 -1.75
CA ALA A 311 -17.48 -7.56 -3.19
C ALA A 311 -18.06 -8.83 -3.83
N LYS A 312 -17.62 -10.02 -3.39
CA LYS A 312 -18.16 -11.30 -3.87
C LYS A 312 -19.64 -11.50 -3.49
N TYR A 313 -20.03 -11.15 -2.26
CA TYR A 313 -21.36 -11.48 -1.72
C TYR A 313 -22.38 -10.36 -1.87
N PHE A 314 -21.93 -9.12 -1.85
CA PHE A 314 -22.82 -7.96 -1.88
C PHE A 314 -22.72 -7.17 -3.21
N GLY A 315 -21.99 -7.70 -4.18
CA GLY A 315 -21.58 -6.99 -5.39
C GLY A 315 -20.40 -6.06 -5.06
N GLN A 316 -19.79 -5.49 -6.09
CA GLN A 316 -18.95 -4.34 -5.83
C GLN A 316 -19.87 -3.23 -5.28
N ALA A 317 -20.05 -3.20 -3.96
CA ALA A 317 -20.13 -1.89 -3.36
C ALA A 317 -18.90 -1.19 -3.95
N LYS A 318 -19.06 -0.20 -4.83
CA LYS A 318 -18.00 0.76 -5.13
C LYS A 318 -17.33 0.95 -3.79
N ALA A 319 -16.04 0.56 -3.66
CA ALA A 319 -15.28 0.97 -2.50
C ALA A 319 -15.67 2.42 -2.36
N ALA A 320 -16.42 2.73 -1.30
CA ALA A 320 -16.95 4.05 -1.19
C ALA A 320 -15.67 4.88 -1.12
N GLU A 321 -15.34 5.53 -2.23
CA GLU A 321 -14.43 6.67 -2.17
C GLU A 321 -14.98 7.43 -1.00
N PRO A 322 -14.18 7.77 0.03
CA PRO A 322 -14.70 8.43 1.21
C PRO A 322 -15.62 9.51 0.67
N GLU A 323 -16.93 9.37 0.95
CA GLU A 323 -17.99 10.13 0.31
C GLU A 323 -17.52 11.56 0.27
N LYS A 324 -17.27 12.10 -0.92
CA LYS A 324 -16.68 13.43 -1.09
C LYS A 324 -17.71 14.41 -0.55
N ARG A 325 -17.58 14.75 0.73
CA ARG A 325 -18.53 15.59 1.46
C ARG A 325 -18.34 17.07 1.13
N VAL A 326 -17.08 17.41 0.77
CA VAL A 326 -16.67 18.76 0.39
C VAL A 326 -16.28 18.73 -1.09
N THR A 327 -16.91 19.59 -1.90
CA THR A 327 -16.68 19.65 -3.35
C THR A 327 -15.63 20.69 -3.73
N GLY A 328 -15.38 21.67 -2.86
CA GLY A 328 -14.37 22.71 -3.06
C GLY A 328 -14.31 23.71 -1.92
N ILE A 329 -13.39 24.66 -2.03
CA ILE A 329 -13.33 25.83 -1.14
C ILE A 329 -14.38 26.83 -1.62
N GLY A 330 -15.37 27.11 -0.78
CA GLY A 330 -16.41 28.10 -1.04
C GLY A 330 -15.99 29.52 -0.65
N GLY A 331 -15.14 29.65 0.39
CA GLY A 331 -14.65 30.96 0.79
C GLY A 331 -13.54 30.93 1.83
N VAL A 332 -12.81 32.02 1.89
CA VAL A 332 -11.81 32.36 2.93
C VAL A 332 -12.25 33.65 3.60
N PHE A 333 -12.70 33.56 4.83
CA PHE A 333 -13.22 34.67 5.62
C PHE A 333 -12.28 34.97 6.79
N PHE A 334 -12.01 36.23 7.03
CA PHE A 334 -11.10 36.63 8.09
C PHE A 334 -11.45 38.01 8.63
N LYS A 335 -11.05 38.29 9.87
CA LYS A 335 -11.29 39.57 10.54
C LYS A 335 -10.23 40.60 10.10
N SER A 336 -10.68 41.84 9.88
CA SER A 336 -9.87 42.99 9.51
C SER A 336 -10.27 44.22 10.33
N LYS A 337 -9.32 45.04 10.73
CA LYS A 337 -9.58 46.32 11.42
C LYS A 337 -10.32 47.31 10.54
N ASN A 338 -10.02 47.34 9.23
CA ASN A 338 -10.67 48.16 8.24
C ASN A 338 -10.89 47.39 6.93
N PRO A 339 -12.02 46.60 6.83
CA PRO A 339 -12.30 45.83 5.65
C PRO A 339 -12.33 46.63 4.34
N LYS A 340 -12.91 47.82 4.36
CA LYS A 340 -13.04 48.67 3.17
C LYS A 340 -11.69 49.12 2.62
N GLU A 341 -10.82 49.58 3.49
CA GLU A 341 -9.45 49.98 3.10
C GLU A 341 -8.66 48.78 2.58
N LEU A 342 -8.82 47.64 3.24
CA LEU A 342 -8.12 46.42 2.83
C LEU A 342 -8.58 45.94 1.45
N VAL A 343 -9.89 45.91 1.18
CA VAL A 343 -10.45 45.58 -0.14
C VAL A 343 -9.93 46.52 -1.20
N ALA A 344 -9.92 47.85 -0.92
CA ALA A 344 -9.40 48.85 -1.84
C ALA A 344 -7.89 48.63 -2.11
N TRP A 345 -7.11 48.29 -1.08
CA TRP A 345 -5.70 47.98 -1.20
C TRP A 345 -5.43 46.80 -2.15
N TYR A 346 -6.17 45.66 -1.95
CA TYR A 346 -6.06 44.48 -2.81
C TYR A 346 -6.49 44.76 -4.25
N GLY A 347 -7.56 45.55 -4.45
CA GLY A 347 -7.98 45.96 -5.78
C GLY A 347 -6.89 46.80 -6.47
N LYS A 348 -6.30 47.78 -5.76
CA LYS A 348 -5.26 48.68 -6.30
C LYS A 348 -3.94 47.96 -6.59
N HIS A 349 -3.47 47.11 -5.65
CA HIS A 349 -2.09 46.58 -5.71
C HIS A 349 -1.98 45.21 -6.32
N LEU A 350 -3.06 44.38 -6.22
CA LEU A 350 -3.10 43.02 -6.77
C LEU A 350 -4.09 42.86 -7.93
N GLY A 351 -4.82 43.95 -8.28
CA GLY A 351 -5.74 43.90 -9.42
C GLY A 351 -6.99 43.01 -9.18
N LEU A 352 -7.35 42.76 -7.94
CA LEU A 352 -8.57 42.01 -7.65
C LEU A 352 -9.81 42.79 -8.08
N LYS A 353 -10.74 42.15 -8.78
CA LYS A 353 -12.06 42.72 -9.02
C LYS A 353 -12.84 42.57 -7.71
N THR A 354 -13.03 43.65 -7.00
CA THR A 354 -13.63 43.70 -5.69
C THR A 354 -15.01 44.36 -5.68
N ASP A 355 -15.90 43.94 -4.78
CA ASP A 355 -17.16 44.57 -4.45
C ASP A 355 -17.18 44.93 -2.95
N GLN A 356 -18.39 45.25 -2.40
CA GLN A 356 -18.55 45.58 -1.00
C GLN A 356 -18.29 44.43 -0.02
N TYR A 357 -18.27 43.18 -0.51
CA TYR A 357 -18.09 41.95 0.28
C TYR A 357 -16.67 41.36 0.13
N GLY A 358 -15.90 41.79 -0.85
CA GLY A 358 -14.53 41.29 -1.10
C GLY A 358 -14.24 41.00 -2.55
N ALA A 359 -13.88 39.77 -2.89
CA ALA A 359 -13.61 39.35 -4.25
C ALA A 359 -14.11 37.93 -4.50
N THR A 360 -14.65 37.67 -5.69
CA THR A 360 -15.09 36.36 -6.13
C THR A 360 -14.12 35.81 -7.16
N PHE A 361 -13.58 34.61 -6.92
CA PHE A 361 -12.74 33.87 -7.83
C PHE A 361 -13.55 32.78 -8.53
N TRP A 362 -13.56 32.81 -9.85
CA TRP A 362 -14.26 31.82 -10.68
C TRP A 362 -13.32 30.73 -11.11
N TRP A 363 -13.79 29.49 -11.08
CA TRP A 363 -13.06 28.31 -11.52
C TRP A 363 -14.04 27.26 -12.04
N ARG A 364 -13.51 26.17 -12.66
CA ARG A 364 -14.33 25.06 -13.14
C ARG A 364 -13.99 23.78 -12.36
N ASP A 365 -15.02 23.04 -12.01
CA ASP A 365 -14.84 21.70 -11.46
C ASP A 365 -14.41 20.69 -12.55
N LYS A 366 -14.25 19.42 -12.16
CA LYS A 366 -13.84 18.36 -13.08
C LYS A 366 -14.88 18.03 -14.14
N GLU A 367 -16.13 18.31 -13.86
CA GLU A 367 -17.29 18.13 -14.70
C GLU A 367 -17.50 19.33 -15.65
N GLY A 368 -16.70 20.40 -15.50
CA GLY A 368 -16.75 21.62 -16.32
C GLY A 368 -17.77 22.65 -15.87
N ASN A 369 -18.37 22.49 -14.67
CA ASN A 369 -19.31 23.46 -14.11
C ASN A 369 -18.56 24.67 -13.57
N ASP A 370 -19.12 25.88 -13.78
CA ASP A 370 -18.58 27.10 -13.21
C ASP A 370 -18.84 27.13 -11.70
N CYS A 371 -17.79 27.41 -10.93
CA CYS A 371 -17.79 27.44 -9.47
C CYS A 371 -17.19 28.74 -8.97
N ALA A 372 -17.60 29.18 -7.79
CA ALA A 372 -17.12 30.40 -7.15
C ALA A 372 -16.42 30.12 -5.81
N THR A 373 -15.39 30.89 -5.50
CA THR A 373 -14.74 30.97 -4.18
C THR A 373 -14.72 32.44 -3.75
N GLN A 374 -15.28 32.72 -2.58
CA GLN A 374 -15.39 34.06 -2.04
C GLN A 374 -14.23 34.40 -1.09
N TRP A 375 -13.54 35.50 -1.31
CA TRP A 375 -12.56 36.09 -0.40
C TRP A 375 -13.19 37.31 0.29
N SER A 376 -13.41 37.24 1.61
CA SER A 376 -14.14 38.29 2.33
C SER A 376 -13.49 38.67 3.66
N PRO A 377 -13.01 39.91 3.80
CA PRO A 377 -12.66 40.48 5.10
C PRO A 377 -13.89 40.96 5.84
N PHE A 378 -14.05 40.53 7.09
CA PHE A 378 -15.08 40.94 8.02
C PHE A 378 -14.55 41.98 9.00
N ALA A 379 -15.42 42.78 9.61
CA ALA A 379 -15.01 43.71 10.67
C ALA A 379 -14.41 42.94 11.87
N ALA A 380 -13.43 43.52 12.55
CA ALA A 380 -12.70 42.87 13.64
C ALA A 380 -13.63 42.47 14.83
N ASP A 381 -14.72 43.19 15.02
CA ASP A 381 -15.73 42.96 16.04
C ASP A 381 -16.89 42.07 15.58
N THR A 382 -16.82 41.50 14.39
CA THR A 382 -17.88 40.62 13.88
C THR A 382 -18.15 39.45 14.82
N THR A 383 -19.42 39.17 15.04
CA THR A 383 -19.93 38.00 15.79
C THR A 383 -20.20 36.79 14.87
N TYR A 384 -20.01 36.95 13.54
CA TYR A 384 -20.34 35.92 12.57
C TYR A 384 -19.54 34.63 12.79
N PHE A 385 -18.31 34.76 13.32
CA PHE A 385 -17.44 33.60 13.58
C PHE A 385 -17.73 32.92 14.93
N ALA A 386 -18.60 33.50 15.78
CA ALA A 386 -18.93 32.88 17.05
C ALA A 386 -19.61 31.50 16.86
N PRO A 387 -19.36 30.52 17.77
CA PRO A 387 -18.63 30.65 19.04
C PRO A 387 -17.11 30.58 18.93
N SER A 388 -16.52 30.41 17.71
CA SER A 388 -15.07 30.41 17.53
C SER A 388 -14.47 31.79 17.78
N GLU A 389 -13.38 31.86 18.54
CA GLU A 389 -12.59 33.05 18.81
C GLU A 389 -11.53 33.36 17.76
N LYS A 390 -11.40 32.49 16.75
CA LYS A 390 -10.36 32.60 15.71
C LYS A 390 -10.60 33.84 14.82
N GLN A 391 -9.51 34.28 14.21
CA GLN A 391 -9.51 35.43 13.31
C GLN A 391 -9.94 35.10 11.88
N PHE A 392 -10.25 33.84 11.60
CA PHE A 392 -10.67 33.36 10.29
C PHE A 392 -11.80 32.32 10.43
N MET A 393 -12.53 32.12 9.34
CA MET A 393 -13.48 31.02 9.14
C MET A 393 -13.35 30.51 7.71
N GLN A 394 -13.33 29.20 7.55
CA GLN A 394 -13.33 28.55 6.24
C GLN A 394 -14.76 28.27 5.81
N ASN A 395 -15.04 28.45 4.52
CA ASN A 395 -16.28 28.01 3.90
C ASN A 395 -15.98 26.90 2.91
N PHE A 396 -16.68 25.77 3.03
CA PHE A 396 -16.58 24.65 2.12
C PHE A 396 -17.87 24.47 1.33
N ARG A 397 -17.74 24.25 0.02
CA ARG A 397 -18.84 23.89 -0.87
C ARG A 397 -19.23 22.43 -0.66
N VAL A 398 -20.55 22.17 -0.65
CA VAL A 398 -21.12 20.82 -0.47
C VAL A 398 -22.29 20.62 -1.45
N ASP A 399 -22.59 19.36 -1.82
CA ASP A 399 -23.64 19.04 -2.77
C ASP A 399 -25.04 18.96 -2.14
N ASN A 400 -25.11 18.55 -0.86
CA ASN A 400 -26.37 18.42 -0.13
C ASN A 400 -26.15 18.73 1.34
N LEU A 401 -26.43 19.94 1.72
CA LEU A 401 -26.18 20.48 3.07
C LEU A 401 -26.96 19.74 4.14
N GLU A 402 -28.26 19.56 3.96
CA GLU A 402 -29.13 19.00 4.98
C GLU A 402 -28.76 17.54 5.30
N LYS A 403 -28.53 16.75 4.24
CA LYS A 403 -28.09 15.37 4.40
C LYS A 403 -26.71 15.29 5.08
N LEU A 404 -25.80 16.20 4.72
CA LEU A 404 -24.46 16.25 5.32
C LEU A 404 -24.53 16.63 6.81
N LEU A 405 -25.29 17.65 7.17
CA LEU A 405 -25.45 18.07 8.57
C LEU A 405 -26.07 16.96 9.43
N GLN A 406 -27.10 16.26 8.92
CA GLN A 406 -27.67 15.11 9.62
C GLN A 406 -26.62 14.00 9.87
N LYS A 407 -25.79 13.73 8.86
CA LYS A 407 -24.74 12.73 8.98
C LYS A 407 -23.66 13.15 9.97
N LEU A 408 -23.19 14.39 9.90
CA LEU A 408 -22.19 14.95 10.81
C LEU A 408 -22.71 14.97 12.27
N SER A 409 -23.99 15.31 12.48
CA SER A 409 -24.62 15.20 13.77
C SER A 409 -24.61 13.78 14.34
N ASN A 410 -24.92 12.78 13.50
CA ASN A 410 -24.88 11.37 13.89
C ASN A 410 -23.44 10.88 14.19
N GLU A 411 -22.42 11.52 13.62
CA GLU A 411 -21.00 11.29 13.87
C GLU A 411 -20.47 12.05 15.10
N GLY A 412 -21.33 12.84 15.78
CA GLY A 412 -20.97 13.60 16.98
C GLY A 412 -20.33 14.97 16.72
N VAL A 413 -20.38 15.47 15.48
CA VAL A 413 -19.92 16.82 15.15
C VAL A 413 -20.91 17.87 15.66
N ILE A 414 -20.39 18.92 16.25
CA ILE A 414 -21.24 20.02 16.81
C ILE A 414 -21.76 20.88 15.66
N ILE A 415 -23.10 20.93 15.51
CA ILE A 415 -23.78 21.83 14.59
C ILE A 415 -24.02 23.16 15.28
N VAL A 416 -23.79 24.28 14.60
CA VAL A 416 -23.91 25.62 15.15
C VAL A 416 -25.08 26.37 14.48
N GLY A 417 -26.18 26.59 15.22
CA GLY A 417 -27.35 27.31 14.70
C GLY A 417 -28.17 26.51 13.70
N ASP A 418 -29.10 27.21 13.04
CA ASP A 418 -30.01 26.65 12.04
C ASP A 418 -29.48 26.87 10.62
N VAL A 419 -29.98 26.08 9.65
CA VAL A 419 -29.68 26.26 8.22
C VAL A 419 -30.27 27.59 7.74
N ALA A 420 -29.43 28.41 7.15
CA ALA A 420 -29.85 29.65 6.50
C ALA A 420 -29.98 29.43 4.98
N SER A 421 -31.08 29.94 4.38
CA SER A 421 -31.32 29.82 2.95
C SER A 421 -31.40 31.21 2.31
N TYR A 422 -30.67 31.41 1.23
CA TYR A 422 -30.64 32.64 0.45
C TYR A 422 -30.81 32.30 -1.02
N GLU A 423 -30.99 33.32 -1.87
CA GLU A 423 -31.10 33.13 -3.32
C GLU A 423 -29.85 32.49 -3.96
N TYR A 424 -28.67 32.64 -3.34
CA TYR A 424 -27.38 32.09 -3.79
C TYR A 424 -27.00 30.79 -3.09
N GLY A 425 -27.88 30.18 -2.29
CA GLY A 425 -27.65 28.85 -1.73
C GLY A 425 -28.04 28.69 -0.27
N LYS A 426 -27.76 27.51 0.27
CA LYS A 426 -28.01 27.17 1.69
C LYS A 426 -26.72 27.15 2.46
N PHE A 427 -26.74 27.54 3.72
CA PHE A 427 -25.59 27.62 4.61
C PHE A 427 -25.90 26.93 5.94
N GLY A 428 -24.89 26.20 6.44
CA GLY A 428 -24.90 25.58 7.77
C GLY A 428 -23.51 25.66 8.38
N TRP A 429 -23.45 25.58 9.71
CA TRP A 429 -22.19 25.75 10.42
C TRP A 429 -21.91 24.59 11.36
N ILE A 430 -20.64 24.25 11.49
CA ILE A 430 -20.14 23.21 12.38
C ILE A 430 -18.91 23.71 13.15
N LEU A 431 -18.52 22.99 14.21
CA LEU A 431 -17.24 23.15 14.86
C LEU A 431 -16.37 21.93 14.51
N ASP A 432 -15.10 22.16 14.19
CA ASP A 432 -14.10 21.09 14.10
C ASP A 432 -13.59 20.68 15.49
N CYS A 433 -12.69 19.69 15.55
CA CYS A 433 -12.16 19.15 16.80
C CYS A 433 -11.29 20.15 17.60
N GLU A 434 -10.90 21.29 17.02
CA GLU A 434 -10.18 22.38 17.68
C GLU A 434 -11.06 23.60 17.99
N GLY A 435 -12.38 23.49 17.74
CA GLY A 435 -13.36 24.57 17.98
C GLY A 435 -13.35 25.68 16.90
N ASN A 436 -12.76 25.44 15.73
CA ASN A 436 -12.88 26.37 14.61
C ASN A 436 -14.30 26.27 14.03
N LYS A 437 -14.95 27.40 13.80
CA LYS A 437 -16.21 27.42 13.07
C LYS A 437 -15.96 27.28 11.60
N ILE A 438 -16.68 26.34 10.98
CA ILE A 438 -16.62 26.06 9.54
C ILE A 438 -18.01 26.32 8.98
N GLU A 439 -18.09 27.03 7.89
CA GLU A 439 -19.31 27.22 7.12
C GLU A 439 -19.37 26.19 5.98
N LEU A 440 -20.51 25.53 5.85
CA LEU A 440 -20.82 24.61 4.77
C LEU A 440 -21.82 25.28 3.85
N TRP A 441 -21.53 25.37 2.57
CA TRP A 441 -22.34 26.06 1.58
C TRP A 441 -22.77 25.12 0.45
N GLU A 442 -24.10 24.96 0.30
CA GLU A 442 -24.72 24.33 -0.89
C GLU A 442 -25.09 25.47 -1.87
N PRO A 443 -24.26 25.70 -2.90
CA PRO A 443 -24.40 26.85 -3.79
C PRO A 443 -25.51 26.68 -4.84
N ILE A 444 -26.06 27.85 -5.29
CA ILE A 444 -26.83 27.97 -6.51
C ILE A 444 -26.01 28.81 -7.50
N ASP A 445 -25.04 28.19 -8.17
CA ASP A 445 -24.06 28.88 -9.01
C ASP A 445 -24.66 29.66 -10.20
N LYS A 446 -25.84 29.28 -10.66
CA LYS A 446 -26.53 29.96 -11.80
C LYS A 446 -26.92 31.43 -11.52
N ILE A 447 -26.97 31.86 -10.28
CA ILE A 447 -27.34 33.24 -9.89
C ILE A 447 -26.15 34.19 -10.05
N PHE A 448 -24.94 33.68 -10.08
CA PHE A 448 -23.72 34.48 -10.22
C PHE A 448 -23.25 34.63 -11.69
N GLN A 449 -23.98 34.03 -12.63
CA GLN A 449 -23.79 34.20 -14.05
C GLN A 449 -24.62 35.38 -14.59
#